data_ca30c998c5603ab2e3826253915c291b
#
_entry.id   ca30c998c5603ab2e3826253915c291b
#
_cell.length_a   1.000
_cell.length_b   1.000
_cell.length_c   1.000
_cell.angle_alpha   90.00
_cell.angle_beta   90.00
_cell.angle_gamma   90.00
#
_symmetry.space_group_name_H-M   'P 1'
#
loop_
_entity.id
_entity.type
_entity.pdbx_description
1 polymer ?
#
loop_
_entity_poly.entity_id
_entity_poly.type
_entity_poly.pdbx_seq_one_letter_code
_entity_poly.pdbx_strand_id
1 'polypeptide(L)'
;MEEKKNLMSYEKLRELEAERDERKEVIRAEIAQKIKEAREQGDLSENAEYDAAKDEQRENELRIEEIESILKNAEVYLEEDVAKDAVGLGSTVTLLDIEYNEEVVYKIVGSTEVDSLNGRISNESPVGKAIVGAKKGATITVDTPAGQIKYKILKVEKPAGAKSTKSPKKTEEKAPAKTAAKSATKPASKSSSAKTTTKKKADK
;
A
#
# COMPACT_ATOMS: atom_id res chain seq x y z
N MET A 1 -24.59 10.32 -5.08
CA MET A 1 -23.27 10.98 -4.94
C MET A 1 -22.24 9.95 -5.34
N GLU A 2 -21.46 10.24 -6.38
CA GLU A 2 -20.37 9.34 -6.77
C GLU A 2 -19.32 9.39 -5.66
N GLU A 3 -19.06 8.25 -5.03
CA GLU A 3 -17.98 8.12 -4.05
C GLU A 3 -16.67 8.38 -4.78
N LYS A 4 -15.90 9.39 -4.33
CA LYS A 4 -14.60 9.69 -4.92
C LYS A 4 -13.68 8.50 -4.71
N LYS A 5 -13.21 7.91 -5.78
CA LYS A 5 -12.23 6.83 -5.76
C LYS A 5 -10.86 7.41 -5.41
N ASN A 6 -10.20 6.81 -4.45
CA ASN A 6 -8.84 7.17 -4.05
C ASN A 6 -7.83 6.37 -4.87
N LEU A 7 -7.29 6.98 -5.91
CA LEU A 7 -6.22 6.37 -6.70
C LEU A 7 -4.93 6.34 -5.90
N MET A 8 -4.31 5.17 -5.79
CA MET A 8 -3.05 5.00 -5.07
C MET A 8 -2.20 3.88 -5.65
N SER A 9 -0.90 3.88 -5.32
CA SER A 9 0.01 2.79 -5.69
C SER A 9 -0.27 1.54 -4.85
N TYR A 10 0.15 0.38 -5.36
CA TYR A 10 0.09 -0.87 -4.59
C TYR A 10 0.93 -0.82 -3.31
N GLU A 11 2.06 -0.12 -3.36
CA GLU A 11 2.92 0.09 -2.19
C GLU A 11 2.18 0.87 -1.11
N LYS A 12 1.50 1.96 -1.49
CA LYS A 12 0.74 2.78 -0.54
C LYS A 12 -0.45 2.04 0.06
N LEU A 13 -1.14 1.24 -0.74
CA LEU A 13 -2.20 0.37 -0.23
C LEU A 13 -1.68 -0.52 0.89
N ARG A 14 -0.54 -1.21 0.68
CA ARG A 14 0.05 -2.09 1.69
C ARG A 14 0.55 -1.34 2.92
N GLU A 15 1.11 -0.14 2.76
CA GLU A 15 1.49 0.71 3.89
C GLU A 15 0.29 1.05 4.77
N LEU A 16 -0.83 1.47 4.15
CA LEU A 16 -2.04 1.81 4.89
C LEU A 16 -2.69 0.59 5.56
N GLU A 17 -2.67 -0.57 4.91
CA GLU A 17 -3.12 -1.82 5.52
C GLU A 17 -2.27 -2.18 6.74
N ALA A 18 -0.95 -2.10 6.62
CA ALA A 18 -0.03 -2.38 7.71
C ALA A 18 -0.18 -1.38 8.86
N GLU A 19 -0.29 -0.07 8.57
CA GLU A 19 -0.53 0.98 9.57
C GLU A 19 -1.85 0.73 10.32
N ARG A 20 -2.93 0.37 9.61
CA ARG A 20 -4.22 0.05 10.23
C ARG A 20 -4.10 -1.14 11.19
N ASP A 21 -3.45 -2.21 10.75
CA ASP A 21 -3.33 -3.43 11.53
C ASP A 21 -2.43 -3.21 12.77
N GLU A 22 -1.33 -2.49 12.64
CA GLU A 22 -0.48 -2.09 13.76
C GLU A 22 -1.25 -1.24 14.77
N ARG A 23 -2.03 -0.25 14.31
CA ARG A 23 -2.85 0.59 15.19
C ARG A 23 -3.92 -0.18 15.92
N LYS A 24 -4.52 -1.20 15.28
CA LYS A 24 -5.56 -2.04 15.89
C LYS A 24 -5.00 -3.07 16.87
N GLU A 25 -3.88 -3.68 16.54
CA GLU A 25 -3.37 -4.82 17.30
C GLU A 25 -2.37 -4.38 18.37
N VAL A 26 -1.48 -3.46 18.04
CA VAL A 26 -0.39 -3.05 18.94
C VAL A 26 -0.76 -1.79 19.69
N ILE A 27 -0.99 -0.68 19.00
CA ILE A 27 -1.17 0.64 19.61
C ILE A 27 -2.40 0.68 20.54
N ARG A 28 -3.52 0.06 20.13
CA ARG A 28 -4.70 -0.07 21.02
C ARG A 28 -4.37 -0.79 22.34
N ALA A 29 -3.58 -1.85 22.28
CA ALA A 29 -3.21 -2.61 23.45
C ALA A 29 -2.30 -1.79 24.38
N GLU A 30 -1.33 -1.06 23.81
CA GLU A 30 -0.44 -0.17 24.57
C GLU A 30 -1.23 0.95 25.24
N ILE A 31 -2.14 1.61 24.54
CA ILE A 31 -2.99 2.67 25.10
C ILE A 31 -3.91 2.11 26.19
N ALA A 32 -4.49 0.93 26.00
CA ALA A 32 -5.31 0.28 27.02
C ALA A 32 -4.50 0.01 28.32
N GLN A 33 -3.24 -0.37 28.17
CA GLN A 33 -2.34 -0.56 29.31
C GLN A 33 -2.04 0.76 30.01
N LYS A 34 -1.74 1.86 29.27
CA LYS A 34 -1.55 3.20 29.84
C LYS A 34 -2.78 3.67 30.62
N ILE A 35 -3.98 3.47 30.04
CA ILE A 35 -5.23 3.81 30.73
C ILE A 35 -5.40 3.02 32.03
N LYS A 36 -5.06 1.73 32.01
CA LYS A 36 -5.13 0.89 33.21
C LYS A 36 -4.15 1.36 34.29
N GLU A 37 -2.91 1.61 33.91
CA GLU A 37 -1.87 2.10 34.82
C GLU A 37 -2.26 3.45 35.44
N ALA A 38 -2.77 4.39 34.65
CA ALA A 38 -3.24 5.67 35.14
C ALA A 38 -4.41 5.54 36.16
N ARG A 39 -5.31 4.55 35.94
CA ARG A 39 -6.39 4.25 36.90
C ARG A 39 -5.89 3.66 38.21
N GLU A 40 -4.84 2.86 38.18
CA GLU A 40 -4.27 2.22 39.36
C GLU A 40 -3.50 3.22 40.25
N GLN A 41 -3.11 4.39 39.71
CA GLN A 41 -2.38 5.44 40.46
C GLN A 41 -3.26 6.30 41.37
N GLY A 42 -4.61 6.21 41.33
CA GLY A 42 -5.48 6.83 42.33
C GLY A 42 -6.52 7.80 41.76
N ASP A 43 -6.64 9.01 42.33
CA ASP A 43 -7.74 9.92 42.05
C ASP A 43 -7.77 10.36 40.58
N LEU A 44 -8.80 9.89 39.88
CA LEU A 44 -8.99 10.11 38.42
C LEU A 44 -9.39 11.57 38.11
N SER A 45 -9.80 12.34 39.09
CA SER A 45 -10.34 13.70 38.90
C SER A 45 -9.27 14.70 38.49
N GLU A 46 -8.01 14.45 38.86
CA GLU A 46 -6.85 15.33 38.59
C GLU A 46 -5.70 14.57 37.88
N ASN A 47 -6.01 13.39 37.32
CA ASN A 47 -4.98 12.54 36.71
C ASN A 47 -4.74 12.92 35.23
N ALA A 48 -3.79 13.83 35.03
CA ALA A 48 -3.39 14.25 33.67
C ALA A 48 -2.91 13.11 32.78
N GLU A 49 -2.37 12.02 33.35
CA GLU A 49 -1.92 10.85 32.59
C GLU A 49 -3.11 10.05 32.04
N TYR A 50 -4.19 9.96 32.83
CA TYR A 50 -5.43 9.33 32.34
C TYR A 50 -6.05 10.10 31.18
N ASP A 51 -6.14 11.44 31.32
CA ASP A 51 -6.67 12.29 30.24
C ASP A 51 -5.81 12.21 28.98
N ALA A 52 -4.48 12.25 29.12
CA ALA A 52 -3.55 12.10 28.01
C ALA A 52 -3.73 10.73 27.30
N ALA A 53 -3.86 9.64 28.08
CA ALA A 53 -4.07 8.31 27.50
C ALA A 53 -5.44 8.18 26.80
N LYS A 54 -6.47 8.89 27.30
CA LYS A 54 -7.79 8.97 26.64
C LYS A 54 -7.74 9.80 25.35
N ASP A 55 -6.92 10.82 25.31
CA ASP A 55 -6.69 11.61 24.10
C ASP A 55 -5.92 10.79 23.05
N GLU A 56 -4.86 10.08 23.45
CA GLU A 56 -4.17 9.13 22.55
C GLU A 56 -5.14 8.07 22.00
N GLN A 57 -6.06 7.56 22.82
CA GLN A 57 -7.07 6.60 22.37
C GLN A 57 -7.94 7.21 21.28
N ARG A 58 -8.42 8.43 21.49
CA ARG A 58 -9.29 9.12 20.53
C ARG A 58 -8.56 9.37 19.21
N GLU A 59 -7.32 9.86 19.27
CA GLU A 59 -6.49 10.09 18.07
C GLU A 59 -6.24 8.80 17.30
N ASN A 60 -5.93 7.71 18.00
CA ASN A 60 -5.71 6.43 17.36
C ASN A 60 -6.97 5.90 16.65
N GLU A 61 -8.15 6.00 17.29
CA GLU A 61 -9.40 5.57 16.68
C GLU A 61 -9.75 6.44 15.45
N LEU A 62 -9.60 7.76 15.53
CA LEU A 62 -9.80 8.66 14.39
C LEU A 62 -8.89 8.30 13.22
N ARG A 63 -7.62 8.00 13.51
CA ARG A 63 -6.69 7.62 12.45
C ARG A 63 -7.04 6.28 11.81
N ILE A 64 -7.52 5.31 12.60
CA ILE A 64 -8.02 4.03 12.08
C ILE A 64 -9.23 4.27 11.16
N GLU A 65 -10.19 5.09 11.57
CA GLU A 65 -11.37 5.43 10.75
C GLU A 65 -10.99 6.12 9.44
N GLU A 66 -10.03 7.05 9.48
CA GLU A 66 -9.51 7.70 8.27
C GLU A 66 -8.90 6.68 7.30
N ILE A 67 -8.02 5.80 7.80
CA ILE A 67 -7.38 4.77 6.97
C ILE A 67 -8.44 3.82 6.38
N GLU A 68 -9.40 3.37 7.17
CA GLU A 68 -10.49 2.51 6.69
C GLU A 68 -11.35 3.19 5.62
N SER A 69 -11.64 4.48 5.79
CA SER A 69 -12.36 5.27 4.79
C SER A 69 -11.58 5.40 3.48
N ILE A 70 -10.26 5.60 3.57
CA ILE A 70 -9.37 5.66 2.41
C ILE A 70 -9.33 4.30 1.70
N LEU A 71 -9.15 3.20 2.46
CA LEU A 71 -9.06 1.83 1.94
C LEU A 71 -10.37 1.37 1.31
N LYS A 72 -11.51 1.76 1.87
CA LYS A 72 -12.83 1.42 1.32
C LYS A 72 -13.02 1.89 -0.13
N ASN A 73 -12.49 3.08 -0.45
CA ASN A 73 -12.61 3.69 -1.76
C ASN A 73 -11.29 3.64 -2.55
N ALA A 74 -10.36 2.77 -2.13
CA ALA A 74 -9.05 2.63 -2.77
C ALA A 74 -9.18 1.97 -4.13
N GLU A 75 -8.56 2.56 -5.15
CA GLU A 75 -8.36 1.99 -6.46
C GLU A 75 -6.88 2.01 -6.79
N VAL A 76 -6.31 0.84 -6.99
CA VAL A 76 -4.88 0.72 -7.31
C VAL A 76 -4.69 0.97 -8.78
N TYR A 77 -3.86 1.96 -9.14
CA TYR A 77 -3.47 2.17 -10.52
C TYR A 77 -2.33 1.21 -10.91
N LEU A 78 -2.44 0.64 -12.10
CA LEU A 78 -1.37 -0.15 -12.69
C LEU A 78 -0.53 0.76 -13.59
N GLU A 79 0.78 0.71 -13.43
CA GLU A 79 1.74 1.52 -14.20
C GLU A 79 1.74 1.20 -15.70
N GLU A 80 1.13 0.06 -16.08
CA GLU A 80 1.09 -0.44 -17.46
C GLU A 80 0.03 0.24 -18.34
N ASP A 81 -0.96 0.91 -17.77
CA ASP A 81 -2.11 1.45 -18.50
C ASP A 81 -1.83 2.77 -19.25
N VAL A 82 -0.62 3.33 -19.12
CA VAL A 82 -0.26 4.60 -19.76
C VAL A 82 0.64 4.37 -20.96
N ALA A 83 0.29 4.99 -22.11
CA ALA A 83 1.11 4.96 -23.33
C ALA A 83 2.58 5.25 -23.01
N LYS A 84 3.51 4.55 -23.69
CA LYS A 84 4.95 4.56 -23.37
C LYS A 84 5.58 5.96 -23.30
N ASP A 85 5.03 6.93 -24.01
CA ASP A 85 5.56 8.30 -24.13
C ASP A 85 4.72 9.37 -23.42
N ALA A 86 3.64 8.98 -22.74
CA ALA A 86 2.77 9.90 -22.02
C ALA A 86 2.99 9.85 -20.52
N VAL A 87 2.75 10.97 -19.85
CA VAL A 87 2.81 11.08 -18.40
C VAL A 87 1.59 10.39 -17.79
N GLY A 88 1.82 9.50 -16.85
CA GLY A 88 0.79 8.83 -16.08
C GLY A 88 1.05 8.90 -14.58
N LEU A 89 0.16 8.28 -13.81
CA LEU A 89 0.37 8.08 -12.38
C LEU A 89 1.65 7.26 -12.14
N GLY A 90 2.41 7.61 -11.10
CA GLY A 90 3.70 7.00 -10.80
C GLY A 90 4.88 7.57 -11.59
N SER A 91 4.65 8.31 -12.69
CA SER A 91 5.73 8.87 -13.51
C SER A 91 6.44 10.04 -12.81
N THR A 92 7.76 10.12 -13.00
CA THR A 92 8.57 11.29 -12.64
C THR A 92 8.78 12.14 -13.88
N VAL A 93 8.46 13.42 -13.77
CA VAL A 93 8.49 14.37 -14.88
C VAL A 93 9.41 15.53 -14.55
N THR A 94 10.36 15.84 -15.45
CA THR A 94 11.15 17.06 -15.39
C THR A 94 10.49 18.12 -16.24
N LEU A 95 10.12 19.22 -15.64
CA LEU A 95 9.49 20.38 -16.26
C LEU A 95 10.46 21.54 -16.28
N LEU A 96 10.45 22.31 -17.36
CA LEU A 96 11.09 23.61 -17.44
C LEU A 96 10.00 24.68 -17.30
N ASP A 97 10.11 25.49 -16.27
CA ASP A 97 9.35 26.73 -16.18
C ASP A 97 9.89 27.72 -17.23
N ILE A 98 9.02 28.14 -18.16
CA ILE A 98 9.45 28.97 -19.29
C ILE A 98 9.66 30.42 -18.85
N GLU A 99 8.97 30.85 -17.79
CA GLU A 99 9.05 32.24 -17.30
C GLU A 99 10.31 32.48 -16.48
N TYR A 100 10.62 31.54 -15.57
CA TYR A 100 11.79 31.65 -14.68
C TYR A 100 13.01 30.90 -15.19
N ASN A 101 12.87 30.09 -16.25
CA ASN A 101 13.91 29.22 -16.80
C ASN A 101 14.51 28.28 -15.76
N GLU A 102 13.66 27.77 -14.88
CA GLU A 102 14.02 26.81 -13.81
C GLU A 102 13.51 25.41 -14.12
N GLU A 103 14.34 24.42 -13.83
CA GLU A 103 13.94 23.02 -13.95
C GLU A 103 13.37 22.52 -12.62
N VAL A 104 12.19 21.96 -12.66
CA VAL A 104 11.53 21.34 -11.50
C VAL A 104 11.21 19.90 -11.80
N VAL A 105 11.37 19.03 -10.80
CA VAL A 105 11.09 17.59 -10.92
C VAL A 105 9.89 17.25 -10.06
N TYR A 106 8.87 16.68 -10.69
CA TYR A 106 7.66 16.23 -9.98
C TYR A 106 7.41 14.74 -10.23
N LYS A 107 7.01 14.04 -9.17
CA LYS A 107 6.43 12.71 -9.26
C LYS A 107 4.91 12.81 -9.16
N ILE A 108 4.20 12.27 -10.18
CA ILE A 108 2.73 12.29 -10.21
C ILE A 108 2.22 11.09 -9.40
N VAL A 109 1.45 11.38 -8.37
CA VAL A 109 0.93 10.38 -7.44
C VAL A 109 -0.58 10.55 -7.23
N GLY A 110 -1.21 9.59 -6.56
CA GLY A 110 -2.60 9.75 -6.13
C GLY A 110 -2.73 10.77 -4.99
N SER A 111 -3.97 11.20 -4.73
CA SER A 111 -4.25 12.24 -3.72
C SER A 111 -3.80 11.88 -2.30
N THR A 112 -3.73 10.58 -1.99
CA THR A 112 -3.30 10.06 -0.67
C THR A 112 -1.77 9.97 -0.50
N GLU A 113 -1.01 10.20 -1.58
CA GLU A 113 0.46 10.07 -1.59
C GLU A 113 1.19 11.40 -1.77
N VAL A 114 0.47 12.52 -1.68
CA VAL A 114 1.03 13.86 -1.91
C VAL A 114 2.07 14.21 -0.86
N ASP A 115 3.22 14.68 -1.33
CA ASP A 115 4.29 15.23 -0.50
C ASP A 115 5.00 16.33 -1.28
N SER A 116 4.54 17.55 -1.08
CA SER A 116 5.04 18.72 -1.83
C SER A 116 6.52 19.00 -1.55
N LEU A 117 7.03 18.64 -0.36
CA LEU A 117 8.43 18.86 0.00
C LEU A 117 9.36 17.94 -0.80
N ASN A 118 8.90 16.74 -1.12
CA ASN A 118 9.63 15.76 -1.92
C ASN A 118 9.19 15.76 -3.40
N GLY A 119 8.52 16.83 -3.86
CA GLY A 119 8.09 16.97 -5.25
C GLY A 119 7.02 15.96 -5.68
N ARG A 120 6.26 15.36 -4.75
CA ARG A 120 5.15 14.45 -5.06
C ARG A 120 3.86 15.24 -5.14
N ILE A 121 3.30 15.35 -6.34
CA ILE A 121 2.08 16.12 -6.60
C ILE A 121 0.93 15.22 -7.03
N SER A 122 -0.29 15.61 -6.63
CA SER A 122 -1.50 14.88 -7.01
C SER A 122 -1.81 15.03 -8.50
N ASN A 123 -2.30 13.96 -9.10
CA ASN A 123 -2.95 14.01 -10.42
C ASN A 123 -4.17 14.94 -10.47
N GLU A 124 -4.77 15.26 -9.32
CA GLU A 124 -5.90 16.18 -9.22
C GLU A 124 -5.48 17.65 -9.06
N SER A 125 -4.20 17.91 -8.75
CA SER A 125 -3.67 19.28 -8.66
C SER A 125 -3.73 20.00 -10.02
N PRO A 126 -3.75 21.33 -10.07
CA PRO A 126 -3.76 22.07 -11.35
C PRO A 126 -2.58 21.67 -12.26
N VAL A 127 -1.39 21.53 -11.69
CA VAL A 127 -0.17 21.10 -12.39
C VAL A 127 -0.31 19.64 -12.84
N GLY A 128 -0.74 18.75 -11.93
CA GLY A 128 -0.91 17.32 -12.23
C GLY A 128 -1.93 17.08 -13.35
N LYS A 129 -3.09 17.74 -13.31
CA LYS A 129 -4.11 17.65 -14.36
C LYS A 129 -3.61 18.09 -15.73
N ALA A 130 -2.80 19.14 -15.78
CA ALA A 130 -2.25 19.65 -17.03
C ALA A 130 -1.15 18.74 -17.62
N ILE A 131 -0.46 17.99 -16.77
CA ILE A 131 0.67 17.13 -17.16
C ILE A 131 0.21 15.72 -17.54
N VAL A 132 -0.79 15.17 -16.84
CA VAL A 132 -1.29 13.81 -17.10
C VAL A 132 -1.76 13.68 -18.54
N GLY A 133 -1.27 12.66 -19.25
CA GLY A 133 -1.54 12.43 -20.67
C GLY A 133 -0.66 13.22 -21.64
N ALA A 134 0.09 14.22 -21.18
CA ALA A 134 1.00 14.98 -22.02
C ALA A 134 2.25 14.14 -22.38
N LYS A 135 2.90 14.50 -23.51
CA LYS A 135 4.07 13.80 -24.01
C LYS A 135 5.34 14.61 -23.75
N LYS A 136 6.48 13.93 -23.75
CA LYS A 136 7.79 14.58 -23.75
C LYS A 136 7.89 15.64 -24.86
N GLY A 137 8.38 16.82 -24.53
CA GLY A 137 8.54 17.97 -25.41
C GLY A 137 7.29 18.85 -25.55
N ALA A 138 6.14 18.45 -25.00
CA ALA A 138 4.94 19.27 -25.02
C ALA A 138 5.09 20.50 -24.09
N THR A 139 4.47 21.60 -24.51
CA THR A 139 4.30 22.79 -23.67
C THR A 139 2.89 22.77 -23.11
N ILE A 140 2.75 22.90 -21.81
CA ILE A 140 1.49 22.93 -21.09
C ILE A 140 1.29 24.28 -20.42
N THR A 141 0.06 24.72 -20.31
CA THR A 141 -0.31 25.90 -19.54
C THR A 141 -1.08 25.46 -18.32
N VAL A 142 -0.66 25.91 -17.17
CA VAL A 142 -1.27 25.60 -15.88
C VAL A 142 -1.92 26.85 -15.34
N ASP A 143 -3.22 26.78 -15.06
CA ASP A 143 -3.96 27.85 -14.41
C ASP A 143 -3.75 27.74 -12.89
N THR A 144 -3.08 28.70 -12.31
CA THR A 144 -2.88 28.81 -10.86
C THR A 144 -3.59 30.05 -10.32
N PRO A 145 -3.89 30.13 -9.01
CA PRO A 145 -4.44 31.34 -8.41
C PRO A 145 -3.57 32.59 -8.59
N ALA A 146 -2.28 32.40 -8.84
CA ALA A 146 -1.31 33.50 -9.08
C ALA A 146 -1.21 33.89 -10.57
N GLY A 147 -1.84 33.15 -11.48
CA GLY A 147 -1.77 33.38 -12.92
C GLY A 147 -1.51 32.10 -13.73
N GLN A 148 -1.36 32.28 -15.03
CA GLN A 148 -1.04 31.19 -15.95
C GLN A 148 0.47 31.01 -16.03
N ILE A 149 0.92 29.81 -15.71
CA ILE A 149 2.33 29.43 -15.81
C ILE A 149 2.50 28.44 -16.97
N LYS A 150 3.54 28.61 -17.76
CA LYS A 150 3.85 27.71 -18.89
C LYS A 150 5.03 26.82 -18.57
N TYR A 151 4.80 25.51 -18.62
CA TYR A 151 5.85 24.51 -18.45
C TYR A 151 6.10 23.75 -19.74
N LYS A 152 7.37 23.41 -19.98
CA LYS A 152 7.78 22.50 -21.04
C LYS A 152 8.25 21.19 -20.44
N ILE A 153 7.73 20.07 -20.92
CA ILE A 153 8.12 18.75 -20.48
C ILE A 153 9.44 18.35 -21.09
N LEU A 154 10.50 18.30 -20.30
CA LEU A 154 11.84 17.93 -20.75
C LEU A 154 12.03 16.41 -20.76
N LYS A 155 11.58 15.74 -19.70
CA LYS A 155 11.83 14.31 -19.49
C LYS A 155 10.61 13.67 -18.81
N VAL A 156 10.33 12.45 -19.20
CA VAL A 156 9.32 11.59 -18.54
C VAL A 156 10.03 10.29 -18.20
N GLU A 157 10.12 9.99 -16.91
CA GLU A 157 10.66 8.74 -16.39
C GLU A 157 9.51 7.95 -15.76
N LYS A 158 9.35 6.72 -16.19
CA LYS A 158 8.44 5.79 -15.54
C LYS A 158 9.17 5.09 -14.40
N PRO A 159 8.51 4.77 -13.30
CA PRO A 159 9.11 3.93 -12.28
C PRO A 159 9.59 2.64 -12.94
N ALA A 160 10.81 2.21 -12.63
CA ALA A 160 11.35 0.96 -13.13
C ALA A 160 10.48 -0.17 -12.58
N GLY A 161 9.71 -0.81 -13.45
CA GLY A 161 8.66 -1.74 -13.11
C GLY A 161 9.03 -2.71 -12.00
N ALA A 162 8.23 -2.74 -10.95
CA ALA A 162 8.15 -3.89 -10.08
C ALA A 162 7.78 -5.09 -10.98
N LYS A 163 8.69 -6.06 -11.08
CA LYS A 163 8.47 -7.29 -11.86
C LYS A 163 7.12 -7.85 -11.47
N SER A 164 6.20 -7.90 -12.43
CA SER A 164 4.88 -8.45 -12.28
C SER A 164 4.95 -9.84 -11.65
N THR A 165 4.60 -9.95 -10.39
CA THR A 165 4.18 -11.22 -9.82
C THR A 165 2.77 -11.46 -10.34
N LYS A 166 2.69 -12.34 -11.35
CA LYS A 166 1.45 -12.85 -11.92
C LYS A 166 0.44 -13.14 -10.80
N SER A 167 -0.71 -12.48 -10.86
CA SER A 167 -1.90 -12.85 -10.09
C SER A 167 -2.18 -14.35 -10.23
N PRO A 168 -2.51 -15.05 -9.16
CA PRO A 168 -2.98 -16.42 -9.28
C PRO A 168 -4.36 -16.40 -9.96
N LYS A 169 -4.38 -16.88 -11.20
CA LYS A 169 -5.58 -17.14 -11.98
C LYS A 169 -6.48 -18.10 -11.20
N LYS A 170 -7.65 -17.61 -10.81
CA LYS A 170 -8.70 -18.39 -10.19
C LYS A 170 -9.09 -19.52 -11.18
N THR A 171 -8.62 -20.72 -10.91
CA THR A 171 -9.01 -21.91 -11.65
C THR A 171 -10.36 -22.36 -11.11
N GLU A 172 -11.40 -22.17 -11.89
CA GLU A 172 -12.69 -22.82 -11.68
C GLU A 172 -12.51 -24.33 -11.87
N GLU A 173 -12.72 -25.01 -10.78
CA GLU A 173 -12.79 -26.48 -10.72
C GLU A 173 -14.09 -26.95 -11.38
N LYS A 174 -13.96 -27.48 -12.58
CA LYS A 174 -15.03 -28.21 -13.26
C LYS A 174 -14.74 -29.70 -13.14
N ALA A 175 -15.52 -30.38 -12.31
CA ALA A 175 -15.49 -31.82 -12.18
C ALA A 175 -15.86 -32.52 -13.49
N PRO A 176 -15.27 -33.68 -13.80
CA PRO A 176 -15.96 -34.69 -14.60
C PRO A 176 -16.11 -36.04 -13.88
N ALA A 177 -17.25 -36.60 -14.13
CA ALA A 177 -17.71 -37.90 -13.66
C ALA A 177 -17.02 -39.07 -14.38
N LYS A 178 -16.89 -40.15 -13.57
CA LYS A 178 -16.98 -41.59 -13.87
C LYS A 178 -16.60 -42.14 -15.25
N THR A 179 -15.69 -43.10 -15.26
CA THR A 179 -16.01 -44.48 -15.67
C THR A 179 -14.87 -45.47 -15.33
N ALA A 180 -15.32 -46.62 -14.91
CA ALA A 180 -14.86 -47.90 -14.48
C ALA A 180 -13.78 -48.62 -15.31
N ALA A 181 -13.01 -49.44 -14.68
CA ALA A 181 -12.86 -50.88 -14.84
C ALA A 181 -11.43 -51.42 -14.83
N LYS A 182 -11.19 -52.27 -13.89
CA LYS A 182 -10.69 -53.66 -13.93
C LYS A 182 -9.21 -53.96 -14.07
N SER A 183 -8.81 -54.71 -13.09
CA SER A 183 -8.05 -55.99 -13.01
C SER A 183 -6.60 -55.87 -12.54
N ALA A 184 -6.41 -56.38 -11.34
CA ALA A 184 -5.73 -57.64 -11.00
C ALA A 184 -4.16 -57.61 -11.15
N THR A 185 -3.42 -57.74 -10.09
CA THR A 185 -2.86 -59.00 -9.57
C THR A 185 -1.79 -58.67 -8.51
N LYS A 186 -1.91 -59.35 -7.38
CA LYS A 186 -0.92 -59.55 -6.34
C LYS A 186 -0.01 -60.75 -6.80
N PRO A 187 1.13 -61.16 -6.20
CA PRO A 187 1.49 -61.08 -4.78
C PRO A 187 3.01 -61.00 -4.43
N ALA A 188 3.21 -60.83 -3.13
CA ALA A 188 4.26 -61.49 -2.27
C ALA A 188 5.73 -61.08 -2.49
N SER A 189 6.60 -60.96 -1.53
CA SER A 189 6.74 -61.53 -0.19
C SER A 189 8.02 -60.99 0.47
N LYS A 190 7.99 -61.04 1.81
CA LYS A 190 9.06 -61.39 2.77
C LYS A 190 10.23 -60.42 2.97
N SER A 191 10.34 -59.99 4.15
CA SER A 191 10.95 -60.48 5.41
C SER A 191 12.27 -59.75 5.59
N SER A 192 12.74 -59.34 6.67
CA SER A 192 12.81 -59.75 8.05
C SER A 192 13.76 -58.77 8.76
N SER A 193 13.40 -58.47 9.96
CA SER A 193 14.20 -58.74 11.13
C SER A 193 15.27 -57.78 11.51
N ALA A 194 15.01 -57.14 12.59
CA ALA A 194 15.54 -57.38 13.92
C ALA A 194 16.68 -56.51 14.35
N LYS A 195 16.47 -55.88 15.39
CA LYS A 195 16.92 -56.04 16.77
C LYS A 195 18.00 -55.05 17.22
N THR A 196 17.63 -54.29 18.20
CA THR A 196 18.13 -54.34 19.59
C THR A 196 19.45 -53.60 19.80
N THR A 197 19.60 -52.78 20.68
CA THR A 197 19.61 -52.62 22.11
C THR A 197 20.49 -51.44 22.55
N THR A 198 19.96 -50.72 23.44
CA THR A 198 20.38 -50.39 24.81
C THR A 198 21.67 -49.59 25.06
N LYS A 199 21.45 -48.62 25.87
CA LYS A 199 22.06 -48.34 27.19
C LYS A 199 23.12 -47.21 27.22
N LYS A 200 22.75 -46.16 27.91
CA LYS A 200 23.04 -45.82 29.31
C LYS A 200 24.23 -44.90 29.54
N LYS A 201 23.89 -43.89 30.34
CA LYS A 201 24.68 -43.25 31.41
C LYS A 201 25.64 -42.14 30.97
N ALA A 202 25.42 -40.97 31.42
CA ALA A 202 25.57 -40.33 32.73
C ALA A 202 26.89 -39.57 32.87
N ASP A 203 26.68 -38.43 33.49
CA ASP A 203 27.61 -37.68 34.33
C ASP A 203 28.72 -36.83 33.68
N LYS A 204 28.55 -35.56 33.78
CA LYS A 204 29.05 -34.72 34.88
C LYS A 204 28.59 -33.29 34.67
#